data_59e575b2a2f2f241fda61f41eff9e568
#
_entry.id   59e575b2a2f2f241fda61f41eff9e568
#
_cell.length_a   1.000
_cell.length_b   1.000
_cell.length_c   1.000
_cell.angle_alpha   90.00
_cell.angle_beta   90.00
_cell.angle_gamma   90.00
#
_symmetry.space_group_name_H-M   'P 1'
#
loop_
_entity.id
_entity.type
_entity.pdbx_description
1 polymer ?
#
loop_
_entity_poly.entity_id
_entity_poly.type
_entity_poly.pdbx_seq_one_letter_code
_entity_poly.pdbx_strand_id
1 'polypeptide(L)'
;LTLSERFAEIRAGFERPFWVANISELFERLSYYAVLASLARYLHENLNFTVEQAGSLTGLFGFAWIVAAFGGSLADRMGFRRALSLAYLILSGSYFLIGSIGSPWFAPMRNAAPLVPLVTFLLILPAFGAALVKPCVVGTTAQASKENVRSIGYSIYYTLVNVGGAAGPYVGSWVHRHWGVENVFRVAALSVFVMFFAVLLFFKEPSRADGPSVSLLQAAKNFGTVLSNPRFMLFLLIFSGYWVAYWQEFIILPLYIHDYINPMTDERILMTGPLTVISLQMVVSLISRKMPAFSAITLGTLISALAWVILIAHPTVPMAIVTLFVISLGEITQSPRYYEYVSRLAPAGQQGTYMGFAFLPIGIGSLIAGKFGGALAHHFGEVTHQPQRIWWAVTAVGVATAGLLWIYDKTLRTSGTASVK
;
A
#
# COMPACT_ATOMS: atom_id res chain seq x y z
N LEU A 1 21.11 29.22 -14.58
CA LEU A 1 19.64 29.41 -14.71
C LEU A 1 19.13 30.10 -13.46
N THR A 2 18.40 31.17 -13.64
CA THR A 2 17.69 31.85 -12.56
C THR A 2 16.56 30.96 -12.02
N LEU A 3 16.03 31.25 -10.84
CA LEU A 3 14.89 30.52 -10.28
C LEU A 3 13.67 30.56 -11.22
N SER A 4 13.43 31.69 -11.86
CA SER A 4 12.32 31.86 -12.83
C SER A 4 12.51 31.01 -14.09
N GLU A 5 13.72 30.91 -14.61
CA GLU A 5 14.04 30.06 -15.77
C GLU A 5 13.89 28.59 -15.43
N ARG A 6 14.29 28.15 -14.23
CA ARG A 6 14.05 26.78 -13.75
C ARG A 6 12.57 26.46 -13.61
N PHE A 7 11.76 27.37 -13.06
CA PHE A 7 10.31 27.16 -12.98
C PHE A 7 9.66 27.07 -14.37
N ALA A 8 10.09 27.90 -15.30
CA ALA A 8 9.61 27.84 -16.68
C ALA A 8 10.00 26.52 -17.37
N GLU A 9 11.24 26.07 -17.18
CA GLU A 9 11.73 24.77 -17.67
C GLU A 9 10.94 23.60 -17.11
N ILE A 10 10.71 23.57 -15.79
CA ILE A 10 9.91 22.54 -15.12
C ILE A 10 8.49 22.53 -15.68
N ARG A 11 7.86 23.70 -15.80
CA ARG A 11 6.49 23.81 -16.34
C ARG A 11 6.38 23.35 -17.80
N ALA A 12 7.37 23.63 -18.62
CA ALA A 12 7.44 23.22 -20.04
C ALA A 12 7.92 21.76 -20.22
N GLY A 13 8.39 21.14 -19.14
CA GLY A 13 8.96 19.80 -19.14
C GLY A 13 7.95 18.66 -19.02
N PHE A 14 6.68 18.99 -18.69
CA PHE A 14 5.62 17.99 -18.48
C PHE A 14 4.49 18.18 -19.48
N GLU A 15 4.12 17.09 -20.16
CA GLU A 15 2.98 17.06 -21.06
C GLU A 15 1.66 16.95 -20.29
N ARG A 16 0.53 17.28 -20.95
CA ARG A 16 -0.81 17.18 -20.33
C ARG A 16 -1.13 15.81 -19.72
N PRO A 17 -0.80 14.65 -20.34
CA PRO A 17 -1.03 13.34 -19.75
C PRO A 17 -0.39 13.16 -18.38
N PHE A 18 0.81 13.75 -18.15
CA PHE A 18 1.49 13.71 -16.86
C PHE A 18 0.58 14.22 -15.73
N TRP A 19 -0.01 15.41 -15.92
CA TRP A 19 -0.85 16.04 -14.91
C TRP A 19 -2.15 15.27 -14.69
N VAL A 20 -2.80 14.82 -15.77
CA VAL A 20 -4.06 14.06 -15.67
C VAL A 20 -3.83 12.76 -14.92
N ALA A 21 -2.77 12.01 -15.22
CA ALA A 21 -2.46 10.76 -14.54
C ALA A 21 -2.15 10.98 -13.05
N ASN A 22 -1.26 11.92 -12.74
CA ASN A 22 -0.81 12.16 -11.37
C ASN A 22 -1.91 12.75 -10.47
N ILE A 23 -2.75 13.65 -11.01
CA ILE A 23 -3.90 14.18 -10.26
C ILE A 23 -4.94 13.07 -10.05
N SER A 24 -5.21 12.26 -11.06
CA SER A 24 -6.16 11.16 -10.90
C SER A 24 -5.68 10.11 -9.88
N GLU A 25 -4.38 9.84 -9.79
CA GLU A 25 -3.83 8.98 -8.74
C GLU A 25 -3.89 9.62 -7.36
N LEU A 26 -3.68 10.94 -7.23
CA LEU A 26 -3.89 11.63 -5.96
C LEU A 26 -5.28 11.34 -5.38
N PHE A 27 -6.34 11.49 -6.18
CA PHE A 27 -7.72 11.22 -5.75
C PHE A 27 -7.99 9.73 -5.54
N GLU A 28 -7.37 8.87 -6.32
CA GLU A 28 -7.45 7.43 -6.12
C GLU A 28 -6.73 7.03 -4.81
N ARG A 29 -5.55 7.55 -4.51
CA ARG A 29 -4.86 7.32 -3.24
C ARG A 29 -5.64 7.85 -2.05
N LEU A 30 -6.20 9.06 -2.15
CA LEU A 30 -7.10 9.60 -1.14
C LEU A 30 -8.25 8.64 -0.87
N SER A 31 -8.92 8.15 -1.91
CA SER A 31 -10.03 7.20 -1.81
C SER A 31 -9.59 5.86 -1.21
N TYR A 32 -8.47 5.31 -1.65
CA TYR A 32 -7.90 4.06 -1.15
C TYR A 32 -7.61 4.13 0.36
N TYR A 33 -6.93 5.19 0.81
CA TYR A 33 -6.55 5.33 2.22
C TYR A 33 -7.74 5.72 3.11
N ALA A 34 -8.73 6.45 2.60
CA ALA A 34 -9.99 6.69 3.31
C ALA A 34 -10.75 5.38 3.57
N VAL A 35 -10.88 4.55 2.54
CA VAL A 35 -11.51 3.22 2.61
C VAL A 35 -10.73 2.31 3.56
N LEU A 36 -9.41 2.20 3.40
CA LEU A 36 -8.57 1.34 4.21
C LEU A 36 -8.62 1.71 5.69
N ALA A 37 -8.57 3.00 6.01
CA ALA A 37 -8.61 3.50 7.38
C ALA A 37 -9.94 3.19 8.10
N SER A 38 -11.04 3.12 7.34
CA SER A 38 -12.39 2.91 7.88
C SER A 38 -12.86 1.46 7.79
N LEU A 39 -12.16 0.60 7.01
CA LEU A 39 -12.67 -0.72 6.62
C LEU A 39 -12.88 -1.66 7.82
N ALA A 40 -11.90 -1.78 8.71
CA ALA A 40 -11.99 -2.69 9.86
C ALA A 40 -13.19 -2.33 10.76
N ARG A 41 -13.37 -1.04 11.04
CA ARG A 41 -14.50 -0.52 11.82
C ARG A 41 -15.83 -0.73 11.11
N TYR A 42 -15.91 -0.44 9.81
CA TYR A 42 -17.12 -0.67 9.02
C TYR A 42 -17.57 -2.13 9.06
N LEU A 43 -16.64 -3.06 8.92
CA LEU A 43 -16.93 -4.49 8.98
C LEU A 43 -17.41 -4.90 10.38
N HIS A 44 -16.76 -4.42 11.43
CA HIS A 44 -17.08 -4.80 12.80
C HIS A 44 -18.33 -4.10 13.33
N GLU A 45 -18.39 -2.77 13.26
CA GLU A 45 -19.45 -1.98 13.89
C GLU A 45 -20.76 -1.92 13.06
N ASN A 46 -20.67 -1.88 11.72
CA ASN A 46 -21.84 -1.70 10.87
C ASN A 46 -22.36 -3.01 10.25
N LEU A 47 -21.47 -3.94 9.95
CA LEU A 47 -21.86 -5.23 9.38
C LEU A 47 -21.88 -6.37 10.41
N ASN A 48 -21.57 -6.06 11.69
CA ASN A 48 -21.57 -7.00 12.82
C ASN A 48 -20.68 -8.25 12.61
N PHE A 49 -19.56 -8.10 11.90
CA PHE A 49 -18.57 -9.16 11.85
C PHE A 49 -17.81 -9.24 13.18
N THR A 50 -17.40 -10.45 13.57
CA THR A 50 -16.48 -10.61 14.70
C THR A 50 -15.16 -9.89 14.42
N VAL A 51 -14.41 -9.52 15.46
CA VAL A 51 -13.09 -8.87 15.31
C VAL A 51 -12.15 -9.74 14.46
N GLU A 52 -12.21 -11.06 14.63
CA GLU A 52 -11.43 -12.02 13.81
C GLU A 52 -11.82 -11.97 12.34
N GLN A 53 -13.12 -11.94 12.03
CA GLN A 53 -13.62 -11.83 10.66
C GLN A 53 -13.28 -10.48 10.05
N ALA A 54 -13.49 -9.38 10.78
CA ALA A 54 -13.16 -8.03 10.33
C ALA A 54 -11.67 -7.88 10.03
N GLY A 55 -10.80 -8.41 10.89
CA GLY A 55 -9.36 -8.44 10.67
C GLY A 55 -8.99 -9.24 9.42
N SER A 56 -9.51 -10.45 9.28
CA SER A 56 -9.26 -11.34 8.13
C SER A 56 -9.71 -10.71 6.82
N LEU A 57 -10.90 -10.13 6.79
CA LEU A 57 -11.47 -9.45 5.62
C LEU A 57 -10.71 -8.17 5.27
N THR A 58 -10.30 -7.38 6.26
CA THR A 58 -9.47 -6.18 6.01
C THR A 58 -8.12 -6.56 5.40
N GLY A 59 -7.52 -7.67 5.86
CA GLY A 59 -6.29 -8.19 5.27
C GLY A 59 -6.39 -8.52 3.77
N LEU A 60 -7.58 -8.88 3.26
CA LEU A 60 -7.81 -9.12 1.84
C LEU A 60 -7.61 -7.86 0.97
N PHE A 61 -7.75 -6.67 1.55
CA PHE A 61 -7.55 -5.43 0.81
C PHE A 61 -6.13 -5.30 0.25
N GLY A 62 -5.15 -5.89 0.93
CA GLY A 62 -3.77 -5.98 0.44
C GLY A 62 -3.55 -6.96 -0.72
N PHE A 63 -4.56 -7.77 -1.10
CA PHE A 63 -4.48 -8.64 -2.28
C PHE A 63 -4.18 -7.85 -3.56
N ALA A 64 -4.53 -6.57 -3.60
CA ALA A 64 -4.19 -5.65 -4.68
C ALA A 64 -2.69 -5.66 -5.03
N TRP A 65 -1.82 -5.81 -4.05
CA TRP A 65 -0.37 -5.82 -4.24
C TRP A 65 0.15 -7.11 -4.88
N ILE A 66 -0.55 -8.23 -4.70
CA ILE A 66 -0.24 -9.48 -5.40
C ILE A 66 -0.65 -9.35 -6.88
N VAL A 67 -1.84 -8.83 -7.14
CA VAL A 67 -2.36 -8.66 -8.51
C VAL A 67 -1.56 -7.59 -9.27
N ALA A 68 -1.05 -6.58 -8.59
CA ALA A 68 -0.24 -5.50 -9.18
C ALA A 68 1.01 -6.02 -9.91
N ALA A 69 1.57 -7.15 -9.50
CA ALA A 69 2.69 -7.78 -10.19
C ALA A 69 2.38 -8.14 -11.66
N PHE A 70 1.10 -8.32 -11.99
CA PHE A 70 0.62 -8.67 -13.34
C PHE A 70 0.04 -7.48 -14.11
N GLY A 71 -0.29 -6.38 -13.42
CA GLY A 71 -1.01 -5.24 -13.98
C GLY A 71 -0.26 -4.52 -15.09
N GLY A 72 1.08 -4.44 -15.01
CA GLY A 72 1.91 -3.72 -15.97
C GLY A 72 1.80 -4.26 -17.40
N SER A 73 1.88 -5.58 -17.57
CA SER A 73 1.79 -6.21 -18.90
C SER A 73 0.41 -6.04 -19.55
N LEU A 74 -0.64 -5.97 -18.75
CA LEU A 74 -2.00 -5.71 -19.24
C LEU A 74 -2.16 -4.24 -19.63
N ALA A 75 -1.64 -3.31 -18.82
CA ALA A 75 -1.65 -1.88 -19.09
C ALA A 75 -0.90 -1.55 -20.39
N ASP A 76 0.26 -2.17 -20.62
CA ASP A 76 1.05 -1.99 -21.86
C ASP A 76 0.29 -2.43 -23.11
N ARG A 77 -0.56 -3.44 -23.03
CA ARG A 77 -1.34 -3.92 -24.18
C ARG A 77 -2.57 -3.09 -24.47
N MET A 78 -3.28 -2.68 -23.42
CA MET A 78 -4.52 -1.91 -23.56
C MET A 78 -4.27 -0.44 -23.94
N GLY A 79 -3.07 0.08 -23.63
CA GLY A 79 -2.77 1.48 -23.57
C GLY A 79 -3.22 2.11 -22.25
N PHE A 80 -2.49 3.12 -21.79
CA PHE A 80 -2.65 3.71 -20.46
C PHE A 80 -4.04 4.36 -20.27
N ARG A 81 -4.57 5.02 -21.29
CA ARG A 81 -5.91 5.64 -21.22
C ARG A 81 -7.00 4.61 -20.94
N ARG A 82 -7.02 3.52 -21.70
CA ARG A 82 -8.04 2.46 -21.53
C ARG A 82 -7.85 1.73 -20.20
N ALA A 83 -6.61 1.43 -19.84
CA ALA A 83 -6.29 0.73 -18.59
C ALA A 83 -6.67 1.56 -17.37
N LEU A 84 -6.35 2.86 -17.31
CA LEU A 84 -6.76 3.77 -16.23
C LEU A 84 -8.28 3.94 -16.18
N SER A 85 -8.95 4.12 -17.34
CA SER A 85 -10.42 4.22 -17.36
C SER A 85 -11.07 2.96 -16.80
N LEU A 86 -10.61 1.78 -17.21
CA LEU A 86 -11.11 0.51 -16.67
C LEU A 86 -10.83 0.37 -15.18
N ALA A 87 -9.63 0.72 -14.74
CA ALA A 87 -9.23 0.70 -13.34
C ALA A 87 -10.17 1.54 -12.46
N TYR A 88 -10.42 2.78 -12.85
CA TYR A 88 -11.28 3.68 -12.08
C TYR A 88 -12.75 3.25 -12.12
N LEU A 89 -13.23 2.65 -13.20
CA LEU A 89 -14.58 2.08 -13.25
C LEU A 89 -14.73 0.90 -12.29
N ILE A 90 -13.75 -0.02 -12.27
CA ILE A 90 -13.73 -1.17 -11.34
C ILE A 90 -13.65 -0.65 -9.88
N LEU A 91 -12.74 0.26 -9.56
CA LEU A 91 -12.58 0.80 -8.21
C LEU A 91 -13.84 1.51 -7.74
N SER A 92 -14.42 2.38 -8.57
CA SER A 92 -15.66 3.09 -8.25
C SER A 92 -16.81 2.12 -7.99
N GLY A 93 -17.04 1.16 -8.88
CA GLY A 93 -18.08 0.14 -8.70
C GLY A 93 -17.86 -0.69 -7.43
N SER A 94 -16.63 -1.10 -7.18
CA SER A 94 -16.27 -1.89 -6.01
C SER A 94 -16.54 -1.14 -4.71
N TYR A 95 -16.05 0.11 -4.59
CA TYR A 95 -16.26 0.92 -3.38
C TYR A 95 -17.75 1.22 -3.16
N PHE A 96 -18.48 1.52 -4.24
CA PHE A 96 -19.92 1.73 -4.15
C PHE A 96 -20.66 0.50 -3.62
N LEU A 97 -20.34 -0.69 -4.14
CA LEU A 97 -20.96 -1.94 -3.71
C LEU A 97 -20.61 -2.24 -2.24
N ILE A 98 -19.35 -2.10 -1.84
CA ILE A 98 -18.91 -2.30 -0.45
C ILE A 98 -19.68 -1.37 0.49
N GLY A 99 -19.75 -0.08 0.21
CA GLY A 99 -20.49 0.90 1.03
C GLY A 99 -22.00 0.72 1.00
N SER A 100 -22.51 -0.18 0.15
CA SER A 100 -23.95 -0.41 0.00
C SER A 100 -24.44 -1.72 0.62
N ILE A 101 -23.54 -2.55 1.16
CA ILE A 101 -23.88 -3.86 1.73
C ILE A 101 -25.00 -3.77 2.79
N GLY A 102 -24.97 -2.73 3.65
CA GLY A 102 -26.00 -2.47 4.67
C GLY A 102 -27.30 -1.85 4.12
N SER A 103 -27.33 -1.42 2.86
CA SER A 103 -28.48 -0.70 2.29
C SER A 103 -29.68 -1.61 2.03
N PRO A 104 -30.95 -1.08 2.13
CA PRO A 104 -32.16 -1.87 1.86
C PRO A 104 -32.20 -2.45 0.46
N TRP A 105 -31.75 -1.71 -0.57
CA TRP A 105 -31.75 -2.17 -1.95
C TRP A 105 -30.77 -3.32 -2.22
N PHE A 106 -29.73 -3.47 -1.36
CA PHE A 106 -28.76 -4.55 -1.44
C PHE A 106 -29.22 -5.83 -0.72
N ALA A 107 -30.33 -5.74 0.05
CA ALA A 107 -30.86 -6.85 0.82
C ALA A 107 -31.11 -8.15 0.02
N PRO A 108 -31.64 -8.12 -1.22
CA PRO A 108 -31.81 -9.33 -2.01
C PRO A 108 -30.49 -10.08 -2.24
N MET A 109 -29.41 -9.36 -2.55
CA MET A 109 -28.07 -9.95 -2.76
C MET A 109 -27.46 -10.47 -1.46
N ARG A 110 -27.63 -9.71 -0.38
CA ARG A 110 -27.17 -10.10 0.96
C ARG A 110 -27.91 -11.35 1.48
N ASN A 111 -29.17 -11.52 1.14
CA ASN A 111 -29.97 -12.67 1.56
C ASN A 111 -29.78 -13.90 0.66
N ALA A 112 -29.26 -13.72 -0.55
CA ALA A 112 -29.03 -14.79 -1.51
C ALA A 112 -27.75 -15.60 -1.26
N ALA A 113 -26.79 -15.06 -0.48
CA ALA A 113 -25.52 -15.70 -0.19
C ALA A 113 -25.07 -15.46 1.25
N PRO A 114 -24.27 -16.36 1.85
CA PRO A 114 -23.65 -16.10 3.14
C PRO A 114 -22.83 -14.80 3.10
N LEU A 115 -22.90 -14.00 4.17
CA LEU A 115 -22.35 -12.63 4.18
C LEU A 115 -20.81 -12.62 4.02
N VAL A 116 -20.10 -13.55 4.67
CA VAL A 116 -18.62 -13.62 4.60
C VAL A 116 -18.11 -13.84 3.18
N PRO A 117 -18.56 -14.88 2.41
CA PRO A 117 -18.17 -15.05 1.02
C PRO A 117 -18.53 -13.86 0.11
N LEU A 118 -19.72 -13.28 0.31
CA LEU A 118 -20.15 -12.11 -0.46
C LEU A 118 -19.20 -10.93 -0.24
N VAL A 119 -18.88 -10.59 1.02
CA VAL A 119 -17.96 -9.50 1.35
C VAL A 119 -16.54 -9.81 0.89
N THR A 120 -16.09 -11.06 1.02
CA THR A 120 -14.79 -11.51 0.48
C THR A 120 -14.70 -11.22 -1.02
N PHE A 121 -15.72 -11.59 -1.79
CA PHE A 121 -15.75 -11.33 -3.23
C PHE A 121 -15.68 -9.83 -3.53
N LEU A 122 -16.49 -9.01 -2.84
CA LEU A 122 -16.53 -7.57 -3.04
C LEU A 122 -15.20 -6.88 -2.67
N LEU A 123 -14.49 -7.37 -1.64
CA LEU A 123 -13.19 -6.83 -1.22
C LEU A 123 -12.03 -7.21 -2.15
N ILE A 124 -12.17 -8.27 -2.94
CA ILE A 124 -11.17 -8.66 -3.94
C ILE A 124 -11.30 -7.80 -5.22
N LEU A 125 -12.49 -7.32 -5.55
CA LEU A 125 -12.70 -6.55 -6.78
C LEU A 125 -11.80 -5.30 -6.90
N PRO A 126 -11.61 -4.46 -5.86
CA PRO A 126 -10.72 -3.30 -5.95
C PRO A 126 -9.29 -3.66 -6.34
N ALA A 127 -8.83 -4.87 -6.03
CA ALA A 127 -7.47 -5.31 -6.35
C ALA A 127 -7.19 -5.30 -7.86
N PHE A 128 -8.17 -5.66 -8.68
CA PHE A 128 -8.02 -5.66 -10.14
C PHE A 128 -7.94 -4.24 -10.71
N GLY A 129 -8.67 -3.28 -10.12
CA GLY A 129 -8.56 -1.88 -10.48
C GLY A 129 -7.21 -1.29 -10.05
N ALA A 130 -6.86 -1.43 -8.78
CA ALA A 130 -5.63 -0.88 -8.22
C ALA A 130 -4.35 -1.41 -8.91
N ALA A 131 -4.37 -2.67 -9.35
CA ALA A 131 -3.26 -3.29 -10.08
C ALA A 131 -2.93 -2.58 -11.40
N LEU A 132 -3.90 -1.95 -12.04
CA LEU A 132 -3.71 -1.23 -13.31
C LEU A 132 -3.26 0.23 -13.10
N VAL A 133 -3.65 0.87 -11.99
CA VAL A 133 -3.38 2.30 -11.76
C VAL A 133 -1.89 2.57 -11.73
N LYS A 134 -1.17 1.88 -10.84
CA LYS A 134 0.25 2.17 -10.57
C LYS A 134 1.16 2.05 -11.80
N PRO A 135 1.11 0.95 -12.59
CA PRO A 135 1.90 0.86 -13.83
C PRO A 135 1.58 1.96 -14.84
N CYS A 136 0.30 2.31 -14.99
CA CYS A 136 -0.13 3.33 -15.92
C CYS A 136 0.40 4.72 -15.52
N VAL A 137 0.28 5.10 -14.25
CA VAL A 137 0.70 6.43 -13.78
C VAL A 137 2.22 6.56 -13.78
N VAL A 138 2.94 5.54 -13.30
CA VAL A 138 4.42 5.51 -13.33
C VAL A 138 4.91 5.51 -14.77
N GLY A 139 4.32 4.72 -15.66
CA GLY A 139 4.63 4.70 -17.09
C GLY A 139 4.34 6.03 -17.77
N THR A 140 3.21 6.67 -17.49
CA THR A 140 2.87 8.01 -17.99
C THR A 140 3.85 9.06 -17.46
N THR A 141 4.22 9.00 -16.19
CA THR A 141 5.23 9.89 -15.60
C THR A 141 6.57 9.79 -16.35
N ALA A 142 7.00 8.56 -16.69
CA ALA A 142 8.21 8.36 -17.47
C ALA A 142 8.12 8.92 -18.90
N GLN A 143 7.00 8.67 -19.59
CA GLN A 143 6.84 8.99 -21.02
C GLN A 143 6.43 10.43 -21.28
N ALA A 144 5.62 11.04 -20.40
CA ALA A 144 5.13 12.40 -20.52
C ALA A 144 6.01 13.45 -19.80
N SER A 145 7.21 13.07 -19.38
CA SER A 145 8.24 13.95 -18.82
C SER A 145 9.45 13.99 -19.72
N LYS A 146 9.93 15.19 -20.06
CA LYS A 146 11.23 15.36 -20.74
C LYS A 146 12.36 14.80 -19.86
N GLU A 147 13.43 14.33 -20.48
CA GLU A 147 14.53 13.66 -19.80
C GLU A 147 15.18 14.50 -18.69
N ASN A 148 15.39 15.80 -18.95
CA ASN A 148 15.99 16.75 -18.02
C ASN A 148 15.16 17.03 -16.76
N VAL A 149 13.83 16.78 -16.78
CA VAL A 149 12.91 16.98 -15.63
C VAL A 149 12.26 15.70 -15.13
N ARG A 150 12.56 14.55 -15.70
CA ARG A 150 11.93 13.24 -15.34
C ARG A 150 12.09 12.89 -13.87
N SER A 151 13.25 13.16 -13.30
CA SER A 151 13.50 12.96 -11.86
C SER A 151 12.58 13.83 -10.99
N ILE A 152 12.32 15.07 -11.41
CA ILE A 152 11.36 15.97 -10.74
C ILE A 152 9.95 15.42 -10.90
N GLY A 153 9.61 14.87 -12.08
CA GLY A 153 8.32 14.20 -12.32
C GLY A 153 8.04 13.06 -11.33
N TYR A 154 9.00 12.20 -11.09
CA TYR A 154 8.87 11.15 -10.06
C TYR A 154 8.75 11.71 -8.64
N SER A 155 9.42 12.83 -8.34
CA SER A 155 9.28 13.48 -7.04
C SER A 155 7.87 14.06 -6.84
N ILE A 156 7.30 14.69 -7.89
CA ILE A 156 5.92 15.18 -7.89
C ILE A 156 4.95 14.01 -7.69
N TYR A 157 5.10 12.94 -8.47
CA TYR A 157 4.32 11.71 -8.35
C TYR A 157 4.32 11.20 -6.90
N TYR A 158 5.49 11.01 -6.32
CA TYR A 158 5.63 10.47 -4.97
C TYR A 158 5.01 11.40 -3.91
N THR A 159 5.17 12.71 -4.06
CA THR A 159 4.54 13.69 -3.18
C THR A 159 3.02 13.62 -3.25
N LEU A 160 2.44 13.56 -4.45
CA LEU A 160 1.00 13.49 -4.64
C LEU A 160 0.40 12.19 -4.06
N VAL A 161 1.09 11.06 -4.20
CA VAL A 161 0.69 9.79 -3.57
C VAL A 161 0.61 9.93 -2.04
N ASN A 162 1.62 10.55 -1.42
CA ASN A 162 1.63 10.73 0.04
C ASN A 162 0.62 11.80 0.51
N VAL A 163 0.41 12.87 -0.27
CA VAL A 163 -0.67 13.84 0.01
C VAL A 163 -2.03 13.15 -0.01
N GLY A 164 -2.29 12.29 -1.00
CA GLY A 164 -3.50 11.46 -1.03
C GLY A 164 -3.60 10.54 0.18
N GLY A 165 -2.48 9.91 0.57
CA GLY A 165 -2.38 9.06 1.74
C GLY A 165 -2.68 9.78 3.07
N ALA A 166 -2.22 11.02 3.21
CA ALA A 166 -2.53 11.85 4.38
C ALA A 166 -3.97 12.39 4.37
N ALA A 167 -4.44 12.87 3.22
CA ALA A 167 -5.78 13.42 3.09
C ALA A 167 -6.89 12.37 3.22
N GLY A 168 -6.63 11.12 2.83
CA GLY A 168 -7.59 10.02 2.85
C GLY A 168 -8.22 9.79 4.24
N PRO A 169 -7.45 9.47 5.28
CA PRO A 169 -7.98 9.27 6.63
C PRO A 169 -8.69 10.52 7.18
N TYR A 170 -8.23 11.73 6.82
CA TYR A 170 -8.88 12.97 7.22
C TYR A 170 -10.27 13.12 6.62
N VAL A 171 -10.37 12.97 5.29
CA VAL A 171 -11.64 13.04 4.57
C VAL A 171 -12.56 11.90 5.00
N GLY A 172 -12.02 10.69 5.14
CA GLY A 172 -12.75 9.52 5.63
C GLY A 172 -13.36 9.77 7.00
N SER A 173 -12.56 10.25 7.96
CA SER A 173 -13.05 10.62 9.30
C SER A 173 -14.12 11.71 9.27
N TRP A 174 -13.94 12.73 8.42
CA TRP A 174 -14.95 13.80 8.30
C TRP A 174 -16.28 13.25 7.76
N VAL A 175 -16.24 12.44 6.70
CA VAL A 175 -17.43 11.79 6.11
C VAL A 175 -18.08 10.85 7.12
N HIS A 176 -17.29 10.01 7.78
CA HIS A 176 -17.76 9.07 8.80
C HIS A 176 -18.57 9.79 9.89
N ARG A 177 -18.04 10.87 10.46
CA ARG A 177 -18.69 11.61 11.55
C ARG A 177 -19.97 12.36 11.14
N HIS A 178 -20.07 12.82 9.89
CA HIS A 178 -21.22 13.62 9.45
C HIS A 178 -22.28 12.81 8.71
N TRP A 179 -21.87 11.74 8.04
CA TRP A 179 -22.75 10.98 7.11
C TRP A 179 -22.77 9.47 7.37
N GLY A 180 -21.95 8.95 8.29
CA GLY A 180 -21.81 7.53 8.58
C GLY A 180 -20.67 6.89 7.80
N VAL A 181 -20.14 5.78 8.34
CA VAL A 181 -18.94 5.12 7.82
C VAL A 181 -19.16 4.50 6.43
N GLU A 182 -20.37 4.02 6.13
CA GLU A 182 -20.73 3.49 4.81
C GLU A 182 -20.61 4.54 3.70
N ASN A 183 -20.79 5.81 4.03
CA ASN A 183 -20.67 6.90 3.08
C ASN A 183 -19.20 7.27 2.77
N VAL A 184 -18.23 6.84 3.58
CA VAL A 184 -16.81 6.92 3.23
C VAL A 184 -16.55 6.17 1.93
N PHE A 185 -17.08 4.96 1.81
CA PHE A 185 -16.96 4.12 0.60
C PHE A 185 -17.68 4.72 -0.60
N ARG A 186 -18.87 5.31 -0.40
CA ARG A 186 -19.64 5.95 -1.48
C ARG A 186 -18.99 7.24 -1.97
N VAL A 187 -18.42 8.05 -1.06
CA VAL A 187 -17.66 9.25 -1.43
C VAL A 187 -16.37 8.86 -2.15
N ALA A 188 -15.67 7.83 -1.69
CA ALA A 188 -14.51 7.27 -2.39
C ALA A 188 -14.90 6.79 -3.80
N ALA A 189 -16.02 6.07 -3.93
CA ALA A 189 -16.55 5.65 -5.22
C ALA A 189 -16.83 6.82 -6.16
N LEU A 190 -17.48 7.87 -5.66
CA LEU A 190 -17.78 9.08 -6.44
C LEU A 190 -16.48 9.80 -6.86
N SER A 191 -15.52 9.94 -5.95
CA SER A 191 -14.22 10.57 -6.23
C SER A 191 -13.52 9.87 -7.39
N VAL A 192 -13.41 8.54 -7.33
CA VAL A 192 -12.77 7.73 -8.39
C VAL A 192 -13.60 7.74 -9.68
N PHE A 193 -14.93 7.78 -9.58
CA PHE A 193 -15.80 7.89 -10.74
C PHE A 193 -15.64 9.22 -11.49
N VAL A 194 -15.43 10.32 -10.77
CA VAL A 194 -15.07 11.60 -11.39
C VAL A 194 -13.72 11.50 -12.11
N MET A 195 -12.76 10.78 -11.53
CA MET A 195 -11.45 10.55 -12.17
C MET A 195 -11.56 9.67 -13.42
N PHE A 196 -12.50 8.71 -13.45
CA PHE A 196 -12.81 7.97 -14.68
C PHE A 196 -13.15 8.93 -15.84
N PHE A 197 -14.04 9.90 -15.62
CA PHE A 197 -14.37 10.90 -16.63
C PHE A 197 -13.20 11.84 -16.94
N ALA A 198 -12.43 12.24 -15.93
CA ALA A 198 -11.26 13.08 -16.12
C ALA A 198 -10.24 12.40 -17.06
N VAL A 199 -9.98 11.12 -16.86
CA VAL A 199 -9.10 10.33 -17.74
C VAL A 199 -9.74 10.15 -19.11
N LEU A 200 -11.02 9.79 -19.18
CA LEU A 200 -11.71 9.56 -20.45
C LEU A 200 -11.72 10.80 -21.35
N LEU A 201 -11.88 12.00 -20.79
CA LEU A 201 -12.04 13.24 -21.52
C LEU A 201 -10.70 13.96 -21.76
N PHE A 202 -9.77 13.90 -20.81
CA PHE A 202 -8.58 14.75 -20.81
C PHE A 202 -7.26 14.02 -21.00
N PHE A 203 -7.22 12.69 -20.78
CA PHE A 203 -6.00 11.93 -20.97
C PHE A 203 -5.76 11.63 -22.44
N LYS A 204 -4.60 12.02 -22.93
CA LYS A 204 -4.09 11.63 -24.25
C LYS A 204 -2.98 10.60 -24.04
N GLU A 205 -3.00 9.53 -24.86
CA GLU A 205 -1.93 8.56 -24.81
C GLU A 205 -0.60 9.23 -25.09
N PRO A 206 0.40 9.13 -24.19
CA PRO A 206 1.73 9.67 -24.48
C PRO A 206 2.35 8.91 -25.66
N SER A 207 3.23 9.57 -26.42
CA SER A 207 3.94 8.94 -27.53
C SER A 207 4.76 7.78 -26.97
N ARG A 208 4.44 6.55 -27.38
CA ARG A 208 5.21 5.38 -26.97
C ARG A 208 6.61 5.48 -27.55
N ALA A 209 7.62 5.32 -26.70
CA ALA A 209 8.93 4.93 -27.20
C ALA A 209 8.77 3.54 -27.87
N ASP A 210 9.16 3.45 -29.14
CA ASP A 210 9.09 2.21 -29.95
C ASP A 210 9.94 1.10 -29.32
N GLY A 211 9.38 0.42 -28.34
CA GLY A 211 9.94 -0.78 -27.73
C GLY A 211 8.99 -1.96 -27.93
N PRO A 212 9.48 -3.16 -28.21
CA PRO A 212 8.64 -4.34 -28.39
C PRO A 212 7.88 -4.61 -27.07
N SER A 213 6.54 -4.63 -27.14
CA SER A 213 5.71 -5.06 -26.02
C SER A 213 6.05 -6.51 -25.68
N VAL A 214 6.41 -6.77 -24.43
CA VAL A 214 6.71 -8.14 -23.95
C VAL A 214 5.45 -9.00 -24.14
N SER A 215 5.58 -10.13 -24.85
CA SER A 215 4.45 -11.04 -25.05
C SER A 215 4.02 -11.65 -23.72
N LEU A 216 2.71 -12.01 -23.56
CA LEU A 216 2.23 -12.68 -22.34
C LEU A 216 3.00 -13.96 -22.03
N LEU A 217 3.39 -14.70 -23.06
CA LEU A 217 4.18 -15.91 -22.90
C LEU A 217 5.58 -15.58 -22.35
N GLN A 218 6.19 -14.51 -22.83
CA GLN A 218 7.50 -14.07 -22.33
C GLN A 218 7.37 -13.51 -20.90
N ALA A 219 6.32 -12.78 -20.60
CA ALA A 219 6.03 -12.32 -19.25
C ALA A 219 5.82 -13.51 -18.29
N ALA A 220 5.07 -14.52 -18.69
CA ALA A 220 4.87 -15.74 -17.91
C ALA A 220 6.17 -16.54 -17.72
N LYS A 221 7.02 -16.63 -18.75
CA LYS A 221 8.36 -17.26 -18.64
C LYS A 221 9.25 -16.50 -17.67
N ASN A 222 9.31 -15.18 -17.78
CA ASN A 222 10.10 -14.33 -16.88
C ASN A 222 9.59 -14.48 -15.43
N PHE A 223 8.28 -14.54 -15.23
CA PHE A 223 7.67 -14.80 -13.93
C PHE A 223 8.09 -16.16 -13.37
N GLY A 224 8.02 -17.23 -14.17
CA GLY A 224 8.50 -18.56 -13.79
C GLY A 224 10.00 -18.58 -13.42
N THR A 225 10.83 -17.83 -14.15
CA THR A 225 12.26 -17.71 -13.86
C THR A 225 12.50 -17.06 -12.49
N VAL A 226 11.76 -16.03 -12.13
CA VAL A 226 11.89 -15.37 -10.81
C VAL A 226 11.43 -16.30 -9.69
N LEU A 227 10.30 -17.00 -9.86
CA LEU A 227 9.82 -18.01 -8.89
C LEU A 227 10.83 -19.15 -8.69
N SER A 228 11.60 -19.49 -9.71
CA SER A 228 12.64 -20.53 -9.64
C SER A 228 13.93 -20.06 -8.95
N ASN A 229 14.00 -18.80 -8.49
CA ASN A 229 15.13 -18.28 -7.71
C ASN A 229 14.84 -18.44 -6.20
N PRO A 230 15.26 -19.54 -5.55
CA PRO A 230 14.86 -19.82 -4.17
C PRO A 230 15.43 -18.83 -3.16
N ARG A 231 16.62 -18.26 -3.44
CA ARG A 231 17.23 -17.25 -2.57
C ARG A 231 16.44 -15.96 -2.58
N PHE A 232 16.04 -15.49 -3.75
CA PHE A 232 15.21 -14.29 -3.88
C PHE A 232 13.83 -14.50 -3.27
N MET A 233 13.17 -15.63 -3.54
CA MET A 233 11.87 -15.97 -2.95
C MET A 233 11.92 -16.08 -1.43
N LEU A 234 12.98 -16.69 -0.88
CA LEU A 234 13.19 -16.76 0.56
C LEU A 234 13.34 -15.36 1.19
N PHE A 235 14.10 -14.46 0.53
CA PHE A 235 14.20 -13.07 0.97
C PHE A 235 12.85 -12.37 1.01
N LEU A 236 12.05 -12.50 -0.05
CA LEU A 236 10.71 -11.91 -0.10
C LEU A 236 9.78 -12.49 0.98
N LEU A 237 9.86 -13.81 1.19
CA LEU A 237 9.05 -14.49 2.22
C LEU A 237 9.42 -14.00 3.63
N ILE A 238 10.73 -13.92 3.96
CA ILE A 238 11.19 -13.36 5.24
C ILE A 238 10.70 -11.92 5.39
N PHE A 239 10.87 -11.10 4.35
CA PHE A 239 10.48 -9.69 4.40
C PHE A 239 8.95 -9.50 4.50
N SER A 240 8.15 -10.50 4.12
CA SER A 240 6.70 -10.46 4.36
C SER A 240 6.35 -10.34 5.83
N GLY A 241 7.20 -10.83 6.74
CA GLY A 241 7.02 -10.66 8.19
C GLY A 241 7.04 -9.20 8.66
N TYR A 242 7.83 -8.32 8.01
CA TYR A 242 7.74 -6.88 8.24
C TYR A 242 6.33 -6.36 7.94
N TRP A 243 5.76 -6.76 6.81
CA TRP A 243 4.43 -6.34 6.41
C TRP A 243 3.32 -6.94 7.28
N VAL A 244 3.53 -8.12 7.88
CA VAL A 244 2.59 -8.67 8.88
C VAL A 244 2.47 -7.73 10.08
N ALA A 245 3.59 -7.21 10.59
CA ALA A 245 3.59 -6.27 11.70
C ALA A 245 3.11 -4.87 11.28
N TYR A 246 3.48 -4.40 10.09
CA TYR A 246 3.11 -3.08 9.56
C TYR A 246 1.59 -2.96 9.35
N TRP A 247 0.96 -3.96 8.70
CA TRP A 247 -0.47 -3.91 8.41
C TRP A 247 -1.36 -3.85 9.64
N GLN A 248 -0.84 -4.13 10.84
CA GLN A 248 -1.62 -3.99 12.07
C GLN A 248 -2.05 -2.55 12.34
N GLU A 249 -1.37 -1.56 11.79
CA GLU A 249 -1.78 -0.16 11.90
C GLU A 249 -3.14 0.14 11.24
N PHE A 250 -3.51 -0.64 10.20
CA PHE A 250 -4.81 -0.49 9.52
C PHE A 250 -5.82 -1.54 9.95
N ILE A 251 -5.39 -2.71 10.43
CA ILE A 251 -6.27 -3.85 10.70
C ILE A 251 -6.74 -3.85 12.16
N ILE A 252 -5.82 -3.83 13.11
CA ILE A 252 -6.15 -4.02 14.53
C ILE A 252 -6.04 -2.72 15.33
N LEU A 253 -5.11 -1.83 15.00
CA LEU A 253 -4.91 -0.60 15.77
C LEU A 253 -6.17 0.27 15.85
N PRO A 254 -6.97 0.48 14.78
CA PRO A 254 -8.20 1.24 14.86
C PRO A 254 -9.23 0.62 15.83
N LEU A 255 -9.41 -0.70 15.77
CA LEU A 255 -10.30 -1.44 16.68
C LEU A 255 -9.79 -1.39 18.12
N TYR A 256 -8.49 -1.64 18.32
CA TYR A 256 -7.86 -1.59 19.63
C TYR A 256 -8.01 -0.21 20.30
N ILE A 257 -7.82 0.86 19.56
CA ILE A 257 -7.96 2.22 20.10
C ILE A 257 -9.41 2.47 20.47
N HIS A 258 -10.35 2.11 19.59
CA HIS A 258 -11.79 2.29 19.85
C HIS A 258 -12.24 1.52 21.08
N ASP A 259 -11.88 0.23 21.19
CA ASP A 259 -12.42 -0.67 22.21
C ASP A 259 -11.71 -0.53 23.57
N TYR A 260 -10.41 -0.19 23.59
CA TYR A 260 -9.59 -0.27 24.81
C TYR A 260 -8.93 1.04 25.23
N ILE A 261 -8.93 2.08 24.39
CA ILE A 261 -8.28 3.36 24.72
C ILE A 261 -9.29 4.50 24.74
N ASN A 262 -9.91 4.79 23.61
CA ASN A 262 -10.85 5.90 23.48
C ASN A 262 -11.77 5.71 22.26
N PRO A 263 -13.06 5.40 22.48
CA PRO A 263 -14.03 5.20 21.41
C PRO A 263 -14.31 6.45 20.56
N MET A 264 -13.93 7.63 21.04
CA MET A 264 -14.09 8.90 20.30
C MET A 264 -12.92 9.17 19.34
N THR A 265 -11.90 8.32 19.33
CA THR A 265 -10.78 8.46 18.40
C THR A 265 -11.20 8.01 17.01
N ASP A 266 -10.88 8.82 16.03
CA ASP A 266 -11.20 8.57 14.64
C ASP A 266 -9.96 8.22 13.79
N GLU A 267 -10.19 7.96 12.52
CA GLU A 267 -9.20 7.50 11.54
C GLU A 267 -8.08 8.51 11.26
N ARG A 268 -8.21 9.78 11.74
CA ARG A 268 -7.19 10.84 11.51
C ARG A 268 -5.83 10.51 12.08
N ILE A 269 -5.73 9.66 13.09
CA ILE A 269 -4.43 9.26 13.64
C ILE A 269 -3.55 8.59 12.57
N LEU A 270 -4.14 7.91 11.59
CA LEU A 270 -3.43 7.23 10.50
C LEU A 270 -2.78 8.22 9.51
N MET A 271 -3.12 9.51 9.58
CA MET A 271 -2.38 10.55 8.84
C MET A 271 -0.92 10.67 9.30
N THR A 272 -0.62 10.24 10.52
CA THR A 272 0.74 10.31 11.11
C THR A 272 1.78 9.68 10.19
N GLY A 273 1.48 8.50 9.62
CA GLY A 273 2.39 7.82 8.69
C GLY A 273 2.76 8.67 7.47
N PRO A 274 1.81 8.97 6.58
CA PRO A 274 2.09 9.78 5.38
C PRO A 274 2.67 11.16 5.68
N LEU A 275 2.24 11.85 6.75
CA LEU A 275 2.81 13.12 7.15
C LEU A 275 4.27 12.99 7.58
N THR A 276 4.63 11.93 8.30
CA THR A 276 6.01 11.63 8.66
C THR A 276 6.86 11.38 7.41
N VAL A 277 6.33 10.61 6.45
CA VAL A 277 6.99 10.36 5.17
C VAL A 277 7.25 11.66 4.43
N ILE A 278 6.22 12.51 4.21
CA ILE A 278 6.36 13.79 3.51
C ILE A 278 7.43 14.67 4.19
N SER A 279 7.42 14.74 5.51
CA SER A 279 8.28 15.64 6.27
C SER A 279 9.72 15.16 6.39
N LEU A 280 9.95 13.86 6.54
CA LEU A 280 11.25 13.32 6.94
C LEU A 280 11.91 12.40 5.90
N GLN A 281 11.21 11.98 4.85
CA GLN A 281 11.74 11.05 3.84
C GLN A 281 13.11 11.49 3.30
N MET A 282 13.27 12.76 2.97
CA MET A 282 14.51 13.27 2.38
C MET A 282 15.67 13.19 3.38
N VAL A 283 15.44 13.60 4.62
CA VAL A 283 16.48 13.62 5.69
C VAL A 283 16.91 12.20 6.02
N VAL A 284 15.95 11.30 6.27
CA VAL A 284 16.23 9.90 6.62
C VAL A 284 16.90 9.17 5.45
N SER A 285 16.48 9.43 4.21
CA SER A 285 17.12 8.84 3.02
C SER A 285 18.58 9.31 2.85
N LEU A 286 18.91 10.57 3.18
CA LEU A 286 20.29 11.05 3.16
C LEU A 286 21.18 10.34 4.18
N ILE A 287 20.62 9.95 5.32
CA ILE A 287 21.33 9.21 6.37
C ILE A 287 21.44 7.73 5.97
N SER A 288 20.34 7.09 5.60
CA SER A 288 20.26 5.65 5.33
C SER A 288 21.06 5.24 4.08
N ARG A 289 21.23 6.11 3.08
CA ARG A 289 22.05 5.82 1.90
C ARG A 289 23.53 5.61 2.20
N LYS A 290 24.03 6.11 3.34
CA LYS A 290 25.42 5.88 3.80
C LYS A 290 25.63 4.47 4.37
N MET A 291 24.54 3.75 4.65
CA MET A 291 24.59 2.39 5.16
C MET A 291 24.55 1.37 4.00
N PRO A 292 25.07 0.15 4.18
CA PRO A 292 24.76 -0.95 3.28
C PRO A 292 23.25 -1.15 3.16
N ALA A 293 22.75 -1.38 1.94
CA ALA A 293 21.30 -1.45 1.68
C ALA A 293 20.61 -2.48 2.61
N PHE A 294 21.21 -3.65 2.75
CA PHE A 294 20.63 -4.72 3.58
C PHE A 294 20.59 -4.38 5.07
N SER A 295 21.64 -3.71 5.57
CA SER A 295 21.67 -3.22 6.95
C SER A 295 20.58 -2.18 7.24
N ALA A 296 20.30 -1.28 6.27
CA ALA A 296 19.23 -0.31 6.40
C ALA A 296 17.83 -1.00 6.37
N ILE A 297 17.65 -2.04 5.55
CA ILE A 297 16.42 -2.85 5.53
C ILE A 297 16.20 -3.50 6.90
N THR A 298 17.22 -4.16 7.44
CA THR A 298 17.14 -4.84 8.74
C THR A 298 16.89 -3.85 9.88
N LEU A 299 17.62 -2.72 9.90
CA LEU A 299 17.46 -1.67 10.93
C LEU A 299 16.04 -1.06 10.87
N GLY A 300 15.57 -0.68 9.69
CA GLY A 300 14.23 -0.10 9.54
C GLY A 300 13.14 -1.07 9.97
N THR A 301 13.28 -2.36 9.63
CA THR A 301 12.39 -3.43 10.12
C THR A 301 12.39 -3.51 11.65
N LEU A 302 13.57 -3.45 12.28
CA LEU A 302 13.70 -3.50 13.74
C LEU A 302 13.11 -2.27 14.42
N ILE A 303 13.32 -1.07 13.87
CA ILE A 303 12.73 0.18 14.38
C ILE A 303 11.21 0.08 14.36
N SER A 304 10.62 -0.31 13.24
CA SER A 304 9.15 -0.46 13.12
C SER A 304 8.61 -1.54 14.07
N ALA A 305 9.34 -2.64 14.25
CA ALA A 305 8.93 -3.71 15.17
C ALA A 305 8.91 -3.24 16.64
N LEU A 306 9.95 -2.54 17.07
CA LEU A 306 10.08 -2.05 18.44
C LEU A 306 9.15 -0.88 18.74
N ALA A 307 8.62 -0.18 17.74
CA ALA A 307 7.66 0.90 17.92
C ALA A 307 6.40 0.45 18.69
N TRP A 308 5.94 -0.78 18.49
CA TRP A 308 4.77 -1.31 19.20
C TRP A 308 4.95 -1.43 20.71
N VAL A 309 6.19 -1.49 21.22
CA VAL A 309 6.49 -1.50 22.66
C VAL A 309 6.05 -0.19 23.33
N ILE A 310 6.02 0.92 22.61
CA ILE A 310 5.54 2.22 23.11
C ILE A 310 4.06 2.09 23.53
N LEU A 311 3.25 1.46 22.70
CA LEU A 311 1.83 1.27 22.96
C LEU A 311 1.58 0.22 24.05
N ILE A 312 2.47 -0.76 24.20
CA ILE A 312 2.43 -1.73 25.32
C ILE A 312 2.65 -1.01 26.65
N ALA A 313 3.66 -0.15 26.70
CA ALA A 313 4.04 0.56 27.92
C ALA A 313 2.98 1.60 28.34
N HIS A 314 2.42 2.31 27.38
CA HIS A 314 1.44 3.37 27.63
C HIS A 314 0.33 3.35 26.58
N PRO A 315 -0.77 2.61 26.80
CA PRO A 315 -1.90 2.48 25.86
C PRO A 315 -2.76 3.76 25.87
N THR A 316 -2.30 4.81 25.21
CA THR A 316 -2.98 6.09 25.06
C THR A 316 -2.97 6.57 23.62
N VAL A 317 -3.92 7.43 23.24
CA VAL A 317 -3.98 7.99 21.87
C VAL A 317 -2.70 8.74 21.49
N PRO A 318 -2.09 9.60 22.33
CA PRO A 318 -0.81 10.21 22.00
C PRO A 318 0.30 9.19 21.76
N MET A 319 0.36 8.12 22.54
CA MET A 319 1.38 7.07 22.35
C MET A 319 1.11 6.23 21.11
N ALA A 320 -0.14 6.04 20.71
CA ALA A 320 -0.47 5.45 19.41
C ALA A 320 0.07 6.31 18.26
N ILE A 321 -0.07 7.63 18.34
CA ILE A 321 0.51 8.57 17.36
C ILE A 321 2.05 8.46 17.35
N VAL A 322 2.70 8.42 18.51
CA VAL A 322 4.16 8.22 18.60
C VAL A 322 4.56 6.87 18.02
N THR A 323 3.80 5.82 18.27
CA THR A 323 4.03 4.48 17.69
C THR A 323 3.99 4.54 16.16
N LEU A 324 2.95 5.14 15.57
CA LEU A 324 2.82 5.32 14.11
C LEU A 324 3.96 6.17 13.53
N PHE A 325 4.36 7.22 14.24
CA PHE A 325 5.52 8.04 13.85
C PHE A 325 6.81 7.21 13.79
N VAL A 326 7.10 6.39 14.81
CA VAL A 326 8.31 5.55 14.86
C VAL A 326 8.23 4.42 13.83
N ILE A 327 7.05 3.81 13.58
CA ILE A 327 6.85 2.85 12.50
C ILE A 327 7.23 3.48 11.16
N SER A 328 6.78 4.70 10.92
CA SER A 328 7.07 5.42 9.66
C SER A 328 8.56 5.78 9.53
N LEU A 329 9.26 6.09 10.61
CA LEU A 329 10.72 6.26 10.57
C LEU A 329 11.43 4.97 10.13
N GLY A 330 11.00 3.82 10.64
CA GLY A 330 11.50 2.52 10.19
C GLY A 330 11.18 2.27 8.72
N GLU A 331 9.96 2.57 8.28
CA GLU A 331 9.53 2.46 6.88
C GLU A 331 10.41 3.31 5.94
N ILE A 332 10.59 4.59 6.24
CA ILE A 332 11.41 5.50 5.43
C ILE A 332 12.87 5.02 5.38
N THR A 333 13.37 4.43 6.47
CA THR A 333 14.74 3.90 6.53
C THR A 333 14.92 2.70 5.60
N GLN A 334 13.95 1.79 5.56
CA GLN A 334 14.08 0.52 4.84
C GLN A 334 13.55 0.56 3.40
N SER A 335 12.40 1.21 3.12
CA SER A 335 11.70 1.08 1.83
C SER A 335 12.52 1.50 0.61
N PRO A 336 13.21 2.65 0.58
CA PRO A 336 14.03 3.02 -0.58
C PRO A 336 15.19 2.03 -0.80
N ARG A 337 15.74 1.52 0.29
CA ARG A 337 16.87 0.58 0.26
C ARG A 337 16.43 -0.83 -0.15
N TYR A 338 15.20 -1.22 0.19
CA TYR A 338 14.59 -2.46 -0.26
C TYR A 338 14.43 -2.48 -1.77
N TYR A 339 13.81 -1.45 -2.37
CA TYR A 339 13.65 -1.37 -3.82
C TYR A 339 14.98 -1.27 -4.55
N GLU A 340 15.95 -0.55 -4.02
CA GLU A 340 17.31 -0.51 -4.56
C GLU A 340 17.96 -1.90 -4.53
N TYR A 341 17.85 -2.63 -3.43
CA TYR A 341 18.39 -3.99 -3.31
C TYR A 341 17.76 -4.94 -4.31
N VAL A 342 16.42 -4.95 -4.41
CA VAL A 342 15.69 -5.79 -5.38
C VAL A 342 16.10 -5.46 -6.81
N SER A 343 16.20 -4.17 -7.16
CA SER A 343 16.58 -3.75 -8.50
C SER A 343 18.00 -4.19 -8.88
N ARG A 344 18.92 -4.24 -7.92
CA ARG A 344 20.30 -4.73 -8.12
C ARG A 344 20.41 -6.25 -8.24
N LEU A 345 19.46 -7.00 -7.68
CA LEU A 345 19.41 -8.47 -7.81
C LEU A 345 18.88 -8.92 -9.16
N ALA A 346 18.20 -8.05 -9.88
CA ALA A 346 17.58 -8.39 -11.15
C ALA A 346 18.65 -8.59 -12.25
N PRO A 347 18.63 -9.72 -12.97
CA PRO A 347 19.45 -9.90 -14.17
C PRO A 347 19.13 -8.83 -15.23
N ALA A 348 20.08 -8.59 -16.14
CA ALA A 348 19.87 -7.68 -17.25
C ALA A 348 18.61 -8.07 -18.06
N GLY A 349 17.74 -7.11 -18.32
CA GLY A 349 16.48 -7.29 -19.03
C GLY A 349 15.32 -7.86 -18.20
N GLN A 350 15.51 -8.18 -16.91
CA GLN A 350 14.45 -8.70 -16.04
C GLN A 350 14.08 -7.75 -14.88
N GLN A 351 14.63 -6.53 -14.86
CA GLN A 351 14.40 -5.59 -13.77
C GLN A 351 12.92 -5.31 -13.51
N GLY A 352 12.11 -5.14 -14.56
CA GLY A 352 10.67 -4.92 -14.42
C GLY A 352 9.95 -6.09 -13.74
N THR A 353 10.33 -7.33 -14.06
CA THR A 353 9.74 -8.52 -13.44
C THR A 353 10.12 -8.61 -11.96
N TYR A 354 11.41 -8.45 -11.62
CA TYR A 354 11.86 -8.45 -10.21
C TYR A 354 11.22 -7.34 -9.40
N MET A 355 11.05 -6.14 -9.98
CA MET A 355 10.36 -5.04 -9.33
C MET A 355 8.86 -5.30 -9.15
N GLY A 356 8.21 -6.04 -10.04
CA GLY A 356 6.84 -6.54 -9.83
C GLY A 356 6.76 -7.47 -8.61
N PHE A 357 7.72 -8.40 -8.46
CA PHE A 357 7.80 -9.27 -7.29
C PHE A 357 8.12 -8.53 -5.98
N ALA A 358 8.74 -7.34 -6.06
CA ALA A 358 8.99 -6.53 -4.87
C ALA A 358 7.71 -6.12 -4.12
N PHE A 359 6.56 -6.14 -4.76
CA PHE A 359 5.27 -5.88 -4.10
C PHE A 359 4.65 -7.11 -3.45
N LEU A 360 5.12 -8.31 -3.78
CA LEU A 360 4.57 -9.56 -3.26
C LEU A 360 4.58 -9.65 -1.72
N PRO A 361 5.66 -9.25 -1.01
CA PRO A 361 5.67 -9.26 0.45
C PRO A 361 4.56 -8.41 1.08
N ILE A 362 4.17 -7.29 0.45
CA ILE A 362 3.10 -6.41 0.95
C ILE A 362 1.78 -7.19 0.98
N GLY A 363 1.43 -7.85 -0.12
CA GLY A 363 0.19 -8.60 -0.23
C GLY A 363 0.18 -9.86 0.63
N ILE A 364 1.26 -10.64 0.64
CA ILE A 364 1.39 -11.82 1.51
C ILE A 364 1.29 -11.39 2.98
N GLY A 365 2.03 -10.33 3.36
CA GLY A 365 2.03 -9.79 4.71
C GLY A 365 0.64 -9.35 5.15
N SER A 366 -0.11 -8.66 4.29
CA SER A 366 -1.48 -8.22 4.56
C SER A 366 -2.45 -9.38 4.80
N LEU A 367 -2.40 -10.41 3.94
CA LEU A 367 -3.27 -11.60 4.10
C LEU A 367 -2.99 -12.34 5.41
N ILE A 368 -1.71 -12.50 5.76
CA ILE A 368 -1.31 -13.11 7.03
C ILE A 368 -1.71 -12.19 8.18
N ALA A 369 -1.45 -10.89 8.08
CA ALA A 369 -1.75 -9.90 9.10
C ALA A 369 -3.22 -9.88 9.48
N GLY A 370 -4.12 -10.01 8.50
CA GLY A 370 -5.56 -10.05 8.73
C GLY A 370 -5.97 -11.20 9.63
N LYS A 371 -5.58 -12.42 9.29
CA LYS A 371 -5.87 -13.62 10.10
C LYS A 371 -5.15 -13.60 11.45
N PHE A 372 -3.86 -13.28 11.43
CA PHE A 372 -3.02 -13.22 12.62
C PHE A 372 -3.52 -12.16 13.62
N GLY A 373 -3.72 -10.93 13.16
CA GLY A 373 -4.20 -9.83 14.00
C GLY A 373 -5.61 -10.09 14.54
N GLY A 374 -6.53 -10.57 13.68
CA GLY A 374 -7.88 -10.93 14.11
C GLY A 374 -7.91 -12.02 15.17
N ALA A 375 -7.12 -13.09 15.01
CA ALA A 375 -6.99 -14.15 16.01
C ALA A 375 -6.37 -13.64 17.32
N LEU A 376 -5.36 -12.77 17.25
CA LEU A 376 -4.78 -12.15 18.46
C LEU A 376 -5.79 -11.26 19.18
N ALA A 377 -6.54 -10.43 18.43
CA ALA A 377 -7.54 -9.54 19.01
C ALA A 377 -8.66 -10.34 19.69
N HIS A 378 -9.16 -11.42 19.06
CA HIS A 378 -10.12 -12.31 19.69
C HIS A 378 -9.54 -12.95 20.95
N HIS A 379 -8.37 -13.60 20.86
CA HIS A 379 -7.81 -14.33 22.00
C HIS A 379 -7.40 -13.40 23.16
N PHE A 380 -6.63 -12.34 22.88
CA PHE A 380 -6.13 -11.46 23.94
C PHE A 380 -7.12 -10.36 24.33
N GLY A 381 -7.95 -9.91 23.42
CA GLY A 381 -8.95 -8.87 23.69
C GLY A 381 -10.21 -9.43 24.35
N GLU A 382 -10.86 -10.37 23.68
CA GLU A 382 -12.19 -10.85 24.08
C GLU A 382 -12.11 -12.01 25.09
N VAL A 383 -11.22 -13.02 24.89
CA VAL A 383 -11.18 -14.22 25.73
C VAL A 383 -10.37 -14.01 27.01
N THR A 384 -9.15 -13.48 26.91
CA THR A 384 -8.27 -13.34 28.09
C THR A 384 -8.31 -11.95 28.72
N HIS A 385 -8.96 -10.98 28.11
CA HIS A 385 -9.04 -9.58 28.55
C HIS A 385 -7.67 -8.93 28.84
N GLN A 386 -6.67 -9.26 28.02
CA GLN A 386 -5.31 -8.74 28.12
C GLN A 386 -4.86 -8.12 26.78
N PRO A 387 -5.56 -7.08 26.29
CA PRO A 387 -5.40 -6.58 24.91
C PRO A 387 -3.97 -6.08 24.58
N GLN A 388 -3.20 -5.64 25.57
CA GLN A 388 -1.80 -5.23 25.35
C GLN A 388 -0.90 -6.38 24.85
N ARG A 389 -1.26 -7.65 25.12
CA ARG A 389 -0.50 -8.80 24.63
C ARG A 389 -0.52 -8.96 23.11
N ILE A 390 -1.51 -8.38 22.44
CA ILE A 390 -1.55 -8.30 20.97
C ILE A 390 -0.24 -7.71 20.45
N TRP A 391 0.18 -6.59 21.03
CA TRP A 391 1.35 -5.84 20.58
C TRP A 391 2.67 -6.53 20.90
N TRP A 392 2.73 -7.34 21.95
CA TRP A 392 3.89 -8.22 22.21
C TRP A 392 4.05 -9.26 21.08
N ALA A 393 2.97 -9.86 20.63
CA ALA A 393 3.01 -10.83 19.54
C ALA A 393 3.42 -10.16 18.21
N VAL A 394 2.88 -8.96 17.93
CA VAL A 394 3.25 -8.16 16.73
C VAL A 394 4.72 -7.76 16.77
N THR A 395 5.21 -7.26 17.92
CA THR A 395 6.63 -6.95 18.13
C THR A 395 7.51 -8.19 17.90
N ALA A 396 7.12 -9.34 18.44
CA ALA A 396 7.89 -10.59 18.30
C ALA A 396 8.03 -11.01 16.83
N VAL A 397 6.96 -10.90 16.03
CA VAL A 397 7.01 -11.17 14.58
C VAL A 397 7.99 -10.24 13.88
N GLY A 398 7.93 -8.93 14.16
CA GLY A 398 8.82 -7.95 13.54
C GLY A 398 10.28 -8.15 13.93
N VAL A 399 10.55 -8.41 15.22
CA VAL A 399 11.91 -8.68 15.73
C VAL A 399 12.45 -10.00 15.14
N ALA A 400 11.63 -11.05 15.08
CA ALA A 400 12.01 -12.31 14.44
C ALA A 400 12.34 -12.10 12.95
N THR A 401 11.55 -11.28 12.27
CA THR A 401 11.81 -10.91 10.87
C THR A 401 13.15 -10.20 10.72
N ALA A 402 13.46 -9.21 11.56
CA ALA A 402 14.76 -8.52 11.55
C ALA A 402 15.92 -9.50 11.82
N GLY A 403 15.75 -10.42 12.76
CA GLY A 403 16.72 -11.49 13.04
C GLY A 403 16.93 -12.42 11.85
N LEU A 404 15.84 -12.86 11.18
CA LEU A 404 15.91 -13.70 9.99
C LEU A 404 16.57 -12.98 8.81
N LEU A 405 16.29 -11.68 8.63
CA LEU A 405 16.97 -10.86 7.62
C LEU A 405 18.48 -10.77 7.92
N TRP A 406 18.86 -10.55 9.17
CA TRP A 406 20.27 -10.53 9.55
C TRP A 406 20.97 -11.86 9.30
N ILE A 407 20.34 -13.00 9.65
CA ILE A 407 20.86 -14.35 9.38
C ILE A 407 20.98 -14.56 7.86
N TYR A 408 19.96 -14.21 7.10
CA TYR A 408 19.97 -14.32 5.63
C TYR A 408 21.15 -13.54 5.04
N ASP A 409 21.41 -12.32 5.50
CA ASP A 409 22.54 -11.50 5.04
C ASP A 409 23.89 -12.18 5.31
N LYS A 410 24.05 -12.75 6.48
CA LYS A 410 25.32 -13.38 6.91
C LYS A 410 25.57 -14.73 6.23
N THR A 411 24.54 -15.53 5.96
CA THR A 411 24.68 -16.91 5.50
C THR A 411 24.53 -17.07 4.00
N LEU A 412 23.47 -16.48 3.43
CA LEU A 412 23.06 -16.75 2.04
C LEU A 412 23.48 -15.67 1.07
N ARG A 413 23.56 -14.41 1.49
CA ARG A 413 24.06 -13.33 0.63
C ARG A 413 25.55 -13.43 0.40
N THR A 414 26.34 -13.69 1.43
CA THR A 414 27.81 -13.77 1.35
C THR A 414 28.30 -14.92 0.49
N SER A 415 27.55 -16.01 0.39
CA SER A 415 27.92 -17.17 -0.46
C SER A 415 27.66 -16.95 -1.96
N GLY A 416 26.99 -15.84 -2.35
CA GLY A 416 26.61 -15.54 -3.75
C GLY A 416 27.25 -14.30 -4.38
N THR A 417 27.92 -13.45 -3.61
CA THR A 417 28.42 -12.13 -4.07
C THR A 417 29.94 -11.95 -3.96
N ALA A 418 30.71 -13.03 -4.03
CA ALA A 418 32.16 -12.95 -4.09
C ALA A 418 32.70 -12.33 -5.42
N SER A 419 31.85 -11.77 -6.30
CA SER A 419 32.26 -11.30 -7.63
C SER A 419 31.76 -9.91 -8.04
N VAL A 420 31.31 -9.04 -7.13
CA VAL A 420 31.10 -7.61 -7.49
C VAL A 420 31.60 -6.73 -6.36
N LYS A 421 32.88 -6.36 -6.48
CA LYS A 421 33.48 -5.20 -5.83
C LYS A 421 33.14 -3.95 -6.64
#